data_23ad54dd514e3b43b1ff009fe76e18cb
#
_entry.id   23ad54dd514e3b43b1ff009fe76e18cb
#
_cell.length_a   1.000
_cell.length_b   1.000
_cell.length_c   1.000
_cell.angle_alpha   90.00
_cell.angle_beta   90.00
_cell.angle_gamma   90.00
#
_symmetry.space_group_name_H-M   'P 1'
#
loop_
_entity.id
_entity.type
_entity.pdbx_description
1 polymer ?
#
loop_
_entity_poly.entity_id
_entity_poly.type
_entity_poly.pdbx_seq_one_letter_code
_entity_poly.pdbx_strand_id
1 'polypeptide(L)'
;MAVKRCESNIDVVKAAEIRIKNVFGNGLPVFFSFSGGKDSLCVAQLMVNLANRGEINMKQLTVQFIDEEAIFPCMEEMTKKWRRIFMMMGAKFEWYCVEVKHYNCFNELSNDETFICWDSTKQDVWVRQPPSFAIRNHSLLRPRIDAYQDFLP
;
A
#
# COMPACT_ATOMS: atom_id res chain seq x y z
N MET A 1 4.11 -26.64 -11.66
CA MET A 1 4.72 -27.11 -10.39
C MET A 1 3.65 -27.12 -9.32
N ALA A 2 3.42 -28.26 -8.66
CA ALA A 2 2.51 -28.32 -7.52
C ALA A 2 3.15 -27.59 -6.34
N VAL A 3 2.44 -26.62 -5.75
CA VAL A 3 2.88 -25.94 -4.52
C VAL A 3 2.88 -26.98 -3.39
N LYS A 4 4.06 -27.32 -2.87
CA LYS A 4 4.19 -28.21 -1.73
C LYS A 4 3.62 -27.49 -0.49
N ARG A 5 2.51 -27.98 0.05
CA ARG A 5 2.02 -27.49 1.35
C ARG A 5 3.02 -27.89 2.42
N CYS A 6 3.53 -26.90 3.17
CA CYS A 6 4.27 -27.18 4.39
C CYS A 6 3.26 -27.57 5.47
N GLU A 7 3.23 -28.82 5.85
CA GLU A 7 2.56 -29.23 7.08
C GLU A 7 3.39 -28.73 8.26
N SER A 8 2.88 -27.72 8.96
CA SER A 8 3.46 -27.23 10.20
C SER A 8 2.43 -27.44 11.31
N ASN A 9 2.88 -27.78 12.51
CA ASN A 9 2.02 -27.91 13.69
C ASN A 9 1.61 -26.55 14.28
N ILE A 10 1.79 -25.46 13.52
CA ILE A 10 1.42 -24.12 13.91
C ILE A 10 0.33 -23.59 12.97
N ASP A 11 -0.60 -22.80 13.52
CA ASP A 11 -1.64 -22.16 12.73
C ASP A 11 -1.09 -21.04 11.84
N VAL A 12 -1.91 -20.60 10.89
CA VAL A 12 -1.52 -19.60 9.89
C VAL A 12 -1.18 -18.23 10.52
N VAL A 13 -1.85 -17.85 11.61
CA VAL A 13 -1.59 -16.59 12.33
C VAL A 13 -0.21 -16.66 12.96
N LYS A 14 0.10 -17.72 13.66
CA LYS A 14 1.41 -17.92 14.28
C LYS A 14 2.53 -17.98 13.26
N ALA A 15 2.30 -18.64 12.13
CA ALA A 15 3.27 -18.68 11.03
C ALA A 15 3.52 -17.27 10.45
N ALA A 16 2.46 -16.46 10.29
CA ALA A 16 2.58 -15.08 9.81
C ALA A 16 3.31 -14.19 10.83
N GLU A 17 3.00 -14.31 12.12
CA GLU A 17 3.69 -13.56 13.19
C GLU A 17 5.19 -13.86 13.21
N ILE A 18 5.59 -15.14 13.08
CA ILE A 18 7.00 -15.52 13.02
C ILE A 18 7.71 -14.84 11.84
N ARG A 19 7.08 -14.85 10.66
CA ARG A 19 7.65 -14.20 9.46
C ARG A 19 7.79 -12.70 9.63
N ILE A 20 6.77 -12.02 10.15
CA ILE A 20 6.82 -10.58 10.42
C ILE A 20 7.96 -10.27 11.39
N LYS A 21 8.08 -11.01 12.50
CA LYS A 21 9.17 -10.81 13.47
C LYS A 21 10.54 -11.02 12.86
N ASN A 22 10.71 -12.02 11.99
CA ASN A 22 11.97 -12.25 11.31
C ASN A 22 12.37 -11.08 10.38
N VAL A 23 11.39 -10.46 9.69
CA VAL A 23 11.63 -9.28 8.84
C VAL A 23 12.10 -8.10 9.70
N PHE A 24 11.43 -7.81 10.82
CA PHE A 24 11.80 -6.72 11.71
C PHE A 24 13.08 -6.99 12.53
N GLY A 25 13.38 -8.26 12.79
CA GLY A 25 14.53 -8.67 13.60
C GLY A 25 15.91 -8.37 12.99
N ASN A 26 15.97 -8.06 11.70
CA ASN A 26 17.21 -7.73 11.00
C ASN A 26 17.69 -6.28 11.24
N GLY A 27 16.90 -5.45 11.93
CA GLY A 27 17.24 -4.04 12.19
C GLY A 27 17.22 -3.13 10.96
N LEU A 28 16.86 -3.65 9.80
CA LEU A 28 16.79 -2.90 8.54
C LEU A 28 15.46 -2.15 8.41
N PRO A 29 15.39 -1.09 7.59
CA PRO A 29 14.13 -0.48 7.21
C PRO A 29 13.18 -1.51 6.58
N VAL A 30 11.91 -1.48 6.99
CA VAL A 30 10.87 -2.38 6.50
C VAL A 30 9.86 -1.58 5.68
N PHE A 31 9.54 -2.06 4.50
CA PHE A 31 8.50 -1.48 3.65
C PHE A 31 7.29 -2.39 3.62
N PHE A 32 6.11 -1.79 3.73
CA PHE A 32 4.84 -2.48 3.62
C PHE A 32 3.96 -1.81 2.56
N SER A 33 3.75 -2.50 1.44
CA SER A 33 2.78 -2.07 0.43
C SER A 33 1.36 -2.36 0.93
N PHE A 34 0.62 -1.31 1.25
CA PHE A 34 -0.70 -1.36 1.85
C PHE A 34 -1.75 -0.99 0.81
N SER A 35 -2.59 -1.92 0.42
CA SER A 35 -3.65 -1.68 -0.57
C SER A 35 -4.98 -1.22 0.04
N GLY A 36 -5.15 -1.28 1.37
CA GLY A 36 -6.44 -1.06 2.03
C GLY A 36 -7.43 -2.22 1.88
N GLY A 37 -7.09 -3.26 1.09
CA GLY A 37 -7.90 -4.47 0.95
C GLY A 37 -7.76 -5.42 2.15
N LYS A 38 -8.65 -6.40 2.24
CA LYS A 38 -8.77 -7.33 3.40
C LYS A 38 -7.45 -8.00 3.79
N ASP A 39 -6.66 -8.43 2.81
CA ASP A 39 -5.43 -9.19 3.07
C ASP A 39 -4.34 -8.27 3.66
N SER A 40 -4.18 -7.06 3.11
CA SER A 40 -3.27 -6.06 3.68
C SER A 40 -3.73 -5.58 5.06
N LEU A 41 -5.04 -5.51 5.31
CA LEU A 41 -5.59 -5.21 6.63
C LEU A 41 -5.28 -6.29 7.66
N CYS A 42 -5.35 -7.58 7.28
CA CYS A 42 -4.97 -8.69 8.17
C CYS A 42 -3.48 -8.58 8.57
N VAL A 43 -2.60 -8.33 7.61
CA VAL A 43 -1.16 -8.15 7.89
C VAL A 43 -0.92 -6.92 8.77
N ALA A 44 -1.59 -5.80 8.47
CA ALA A 44 -1.53 -4.58 9.28
C ALA A 44 -1.93 -4.84 10.73
N GLN A 45 -3.04 -5.57 10.95
CA GLN A 45 -3.51 -5.91 12.30
C GLN A 45 -2.51 -6.79 13.05
N LEU A 46 -1.89 -7.76 12.38
CA LEU A 46 -0.85 -8.59 12.98
C LEU A 46 0.37 -7.75 13.40
N MET A 47 0.82 -6.82 12.57
CA MET A 47 1.91 -5.91 12.92
C MET A 47 1.55 -5.04 14.14
N VAL A 48 0.34 -4.48 14.18
CA VAL A 48 -0.15 -3.71 15.33
C VAL A 48 -0.17 -4.55 16.61
N ASN A 49 -0.66 -5.79 16.53
CA ASN A 49 -0.69 -6.70 17.67
C ASN A 49 0.72 -7.05 18.18
N LEU A 50 1.65 -7.32 17.27
CA LEU A 50 3.06 -7.58 17.61
C LEU A 50 3.73 -6.36 18.24
N ALA A 51 3.48 -5.18 17.71
CA ALA A 51 4.04 -3.93 18.24
C ALA A 51 3.49 -3.62 19.63
N ASN A 52 2.18 -3.82 19.88
CA ASN A 52 1.57 -3.66 21.19
C ASN A 52 2.15 -4.64 22.25
N ARG A 53 2.64 -5.78 21.82
CA ARG A 53 3.36 -6.73 22.67
C ARG A 53 4.86 -6.42 22.82
N GLY A 54 5.36 -5.37 22.15
CA GLY A 54 6.77 -5.00 22.14
C GLY A 54 7.68 -5.95 21.33
N GLU A 55 7.10 -6.77 20.46
CA GLU A 55 7.82 -7.79 19.69
C GLU A 55 8.42 -7.27 18.37
N ILE A 56 7.96 -6.11 17.89
CA ILE A 56 8.50 -5.40 16.72
C ILE A 56 8.57 -3.89 16.96
N ASN A 57 9.50 -3.22 16.27
CA ASN A 57 9.67 -1.77 16.36
C ASN A 57 9.08 -1.08 15.13
N MET A 58 7.93 -0.42 15.30
CA MET A 58 7.23 0.27 14.22
C MET A 58 8.00 1.46 13.63
N LYS A 59 9.02 1.99 14.30
CA LYS A 59 9.88 3.07 13.74
C LYS A 59 10.70 2.62 12.54
N GLN A 60 10.87 1.31 12.35
CA GLN A 60 11.53 0.74 11.16
C GLN A 60 10.59 0.68 9.95
N LEU A 61 9.27 0.82 10.16
CA LEU A 61 8.26 0.60 9.14
C LEU A 61 7.95 1.87 8.36
N THR A 62 8.01 1.76 7.04
CA THR A 62 7.39 2.69 6.10
C THR A 62 6.24 1.96 5.41
N VAL A 63 5.03 2.46 5.60
CA VAL A 63 3.82 1.99 4.91
C VAL A 63 3.64 2.81 3.65
N GLN A 64 3.48 2.16 2.53
CA GLN A 64 3.28 2.80 1.24
C GLN A 64 1.89 2.46 0.71
N PHE A 65 1.10 3.48 0.39
CA PHE A 65 -0.21 3.35 -0.24
C PHE A 65 -0.21 4.10 -1.57
N ILE A 66 -0.47 3.37 -2.65
CA ILE A 66 -0.64 3.94 -3.98
C ILE A 66 -2.12 4.15 -4.21
N ASP A 67 -2.51 5.38 -4.42
CA ASP A 67 -3.88 5.80 -4.60
C ASP A 67 -4.20 5.89 -6.09
N GLU A 68 -5.10 5.02 -6.53
CA GLU A 68 -5.51 4.89 -7.93
C GLU A 68 -6.65 5.86 -8.32
N GLU A 69 -6.83 6.96 -7.60
CA GLU A 69 -7.87 7.98 -7.84
C GLU A 69 -9.30 7.44 -7.65
N ALA A 70 -9.71 6.48 -8.46
CA ALA A 70 -11.07 5.92 -8.48
C ALA A 70 -11.28 4.80 -7.44
N ILE A 71 -10.80 4.99 -6.20
CA ILE A 71 -11.07 4.08 -5.10
C ILE A 71 -12.43 4.36 -4.45
N PHE A 72 -13.06 3.32 -3.87
CA PHE A 72 -14.31 3.50 -3.15
C PHE A 72 -14.14 4.42 -1.92
N PRO A 73 -15.11 5.29 -1.61
CA PRO A 73 -15.02 6.19 -0.45
C PRO A 73 -14.75 5.45 0.87
N CYS A 74 -15.32 4.26 1.06
CA CYS A 74 -15.07 3.45 2.25
C CYS A 74 -13.60 2.95 2.34
N MET A 75 -12.94 2.70 1.22
CA MET A 75 -11.51 2.34 1.20
C MET A 75 -10.65 3.55 1.54
N GLU A 76 -10.99 4.73 1.03
CA GLU A 76 -10.30 5.96 1.39
C GLU A 76 -10.37 6.23 2.89
N GLU A 77 -11.56 6.15 3.48
CA GLU A 77 -11.76 6.35 4.92
C GLU A 77 -11.05 5.27 5.75
N MET A 78 -11.09 4.02 5.33
CA MET A 78 -10.36 2.93 5.98
C MET A 78 -8.84 3.19 5.94
N THR A 79 -8.31 3.58 4.81
CA THR A 79 -6.88 3.88 4.64
C THR A 79 -6.47 5.08 5.50
N LYS A 80 -7.27 6.15 5.57
CA LYS A 80 -7.05 7.28 6.48
C LYS A 80 -7.02 6.85 7.94
N LYS A 81 -7.92 5.94 8.35
CA LYS A 81 -7.94 5.37 9.70
C LYS A 81 -6.65 4.62 10.01
N TRP A 82 -6.23 3.72 9.11
CA TRP A 82 -5.01 2.95 9.30
C TRP A 82 -3.75 3.81 9.26
N ARG A 83 -3.72 4.83 8.42
CA ARG A 83 -2.64 5.83 8.43
C ARG A 83 -2.46 6.43 9.82
N ARG A 84 -3.55 6.85 10.47
CA ARG A 84 -3.49 7.40 11.84
C ARG A 84 -2.93 6.37 12.83
N ILE A 85 -3.40 5.12 12.77
CA ILE A 85 -2.93 4.03 13.64
C ILE A 85 -1.42 3.83 13.47
N PHE A 86 -0.94 3.66 12.25
CA PHE A 86 0.48 3.46 11.96
C PHE A 86 1.35 4.62 12.45
N MET A 87 0.92 5.85 12.17
CA MET A 87 1.66 7.04 12.62
C MET A 87 1.70 7.18 14.14
N MET A 88 0.60 6.89 14.84
CA MET A 88 0.56 6.87 16.31
C MET A 88 1.51 5.84 16.92
N MET A 89 1.78 4.75 16.20
CA MET A 89 2.74 3.71 16.60
C MET A 89 4.18 4.01 16.19
N GLY A 90 4.42 5.17 15.54
CA GLY A 90 5.75 5.63 15.14
C GLY A 90 6.20 5.18 13.76
N ALA A 91 5.36 4.51 12.97
CA ALA A 91 5.65 4.19 11.57
C ALA A 91 5.54 5.42 10.67
N LYS A 92 6.27 5.43 9.56
CA LYS A 92 6.09 6.38 8.47
C LYS A 92 4.96 5.89 7.57
N PHE A 93 4.09 6.79 7.11
CA PHE A 93 3.04 6.46 6.14
C PHE A 93 3.14 7.39 4.94
N GLU A 94 3.33 6.83 3.76
CA GLU A 94 3.43 7.52 2.49
C GLU A 94 2.20 7.22 1.64
N TRP A 95 1.44 8.27 1.32
CA TRP A 95 0.26 8.19 0.46
C TRP A 95 0.58 8.84 -0.87
N TYR A 96 0.60 8.07 -1.93
CA TYR A 96 0.98 8.52 -3.26
C TYR A 96 -0.25 8.75 -4.13
N CYS A 97 -0.42 9.98 -4.61
CA CYS A 97 -1.35 10.37 -5.67
C CYS A 97 -0.50 10.89 -6.84
N VAL A 98 0.09 9.99 -7.59
CA VAL A 98 0.99 10.30 -8.70
C VAL A 98 0.45 9.75 -10.01
N GLU A 99 0.88 10.31 -11.12
CA GLU A 99 0.46 9.86 -12.45
C GLU A 99 0.94 8.42 -12.68
N VAL A 100 0.00 7.48 -12.75
CA VAL A 100 0.25 6.08 -13.07
C VAL A 100 -0.63 5.67 -14.24
N LYS A 101 -0.02 5.10 -15.25
CA LYS A 101 -0.72 4.54 -16.39
C LYS A 101 -1.25 3.15 -16.06
N HIS A 102 -2.55 2.97 -16.20
CA HIS A 102 -3.25 1.72 -16.00
C HIS A 102 -3.76 1.16 -17.30
N TYR A 103 -3.80 -0.18 -17.38
CA TYR A 103 -4.49 -0.85 -18.46
C TYR A 103 -6.00 -0.79 -18.24
N ASN A 104 -6.74 -0.40 -19.27
CA ASN A 104 -8.19 -0.36 -19.24
C ASN A 104 -8.76 -1.73 -19.58
N CYS A 105 -9.22 -2.48 -18.57
CA CYS A 105 -9.85 -3.79 -18.78
C CYS A 105 -11.23 -3.72 -19.47
N PHE A 106 -11.77 -2.52 -19.67
CA PHE A 106 -13.02 -2.27 -20.37
C PHE A 106 -12.81 -1.58 -21.72
N ASN A 107 -11.64 -1.75 -22.34
CA ASN A 107 -11.27 -1.09 -23.60
C ASN A 107 -12.26 -1.36 -24.74
N GLU A 108 -12.94 -2.52 -24.76
CA GLU A 108 -14.00 -2.83 -25.74
C GLU A 108 -15.18 -1.88 -25.67
N LEU A 109 -15.41 -1.25 -24.50
CA LEU A 109 -16.49 -0.30 -24.27
C LEU A 109 -16.08 1.16 -24.54
N SER A 110 -14.78 1.49 -24.45
CA SER A 110 -14.30 2.87 -24.48
C SER A 110 -13.30 3.19 -25.60
N ASN A 111 -12.83 2.19 -26.35
CA ASN A 111 -11.74 2.30 -27.34
C ASN A 111 -10.39 2.83 -26.78
N ASP A 112 -10.28 3.03 -25.48
CA ASP A 112 -9.07 3.46 -24.82
C ASP A 112 -8.39 2.29 -24.13
N GLU A 113 -7.23 1.88 -24.64
CA GLU A 113 -6.49 0.74 -24.06
C GLU A 113 -5.91 1.04 -22.69
N THR A 114 -5.65 2.30 -22.39
CA THR A 114 -5.05 2.73 -21.13
C THR A 114 -5.67 4.02 -20.62
N PHE A 115 -5.60 4.23 -19.31
CA PHE A 115 -5.93 5.49 -18.68
C PHE A 115 -4.84 5.87 -17.66
N ILE A 116 -4.78 7.14 -17.29
CA ILE A 116 -3.80 7.66 -16.34
C ILE A 116 -4.55 8.19 -15.13
N CYS A 117 -4.29 7.60 -13.97
CA CYS A 117 -4.75 8.13 -12.70
C CYS A 117 -4.01 9.44 -12.38
N TRP A 118 -4.68 10.36 -11.73
CA TRP A 118 -4.12 11.63 -11.29
C TRP A 118 -3.46 12.45 -12.43
N ASP A 119 -3.98 12.33 -13.66
CA ASP A 119 -3.48 13.06 -14.83
C ASP A 119 -3.55 14.56 -14.57
N SER A 120 -2.39 15.19 -14.42
CA SER A 120 -2.28 16.62 -14.09
C SER A 120 -2.85 17.53 -15.17
N THR A 121 -3.03 17.03 -16.39
CA THR A 121 -3.64 17.77 -17.51
C THR A 121 -5.17 17.73 -17.49
N LYS A 122 -5.77 16.90 -16.62
CA LYS A 122 -7.21 16.64 -16.54
C LYS A 122 -7.76 16.79 -15.12
N GLN A 123 -7.23 17.75 -14.36
CA GLN A 123 -7.58 17.93 -12.94
C GLN A 123 -9.05 18.29 -12.70
N ASP A 124 -9.70 18.89 -13.68
CA ASP A 124 -11.11 19.30 -13.67
C ASP A 124 -12.09 18.11 -13.71
N VAL A 125 -11.62 16.94 -14.19
CA VAL A 125 -12.42 15.71 -14.28
C VAL A 125 -11.96 14.61 -13.30
N TRP A 126 -11.06 14.92 -12.39
CA TRP A 126 -10.69 13.94 -11.34
C TRP A 126 -11.91 13.50 -10.53
N VAL A 127 -12.00 12.21 -10.25
CA VAL A 127 -13.10 11.61 -9.47
C VAL A 127 -13.22 12.25 -8.08
N ARG A 128 -12.08 12.67 -7.51
CA ARG A 128 -12.00 13.37 -6.22
C ARG A 128 -10.69 14.17 -6.12
N GLN A 129 -10.58 14.99 -5.11
CA GLN A 129 -9.32 15.68 -4.82
C GLN A 129 -8.40 14.81 -3.96
N PRO A 130 -7.07 14.80 -4.22
CA PRO A 130 -6.11 14.10 -3.39
C PRO A 130 -6.09 14.69 -1.98
N PRO A 131 -5.87 13.86 -0.93
CA PRO A 131 -5.69 14.37 0.41
C PRO A 131 -4.53 15.40 0.48
N SER A 132 -4.66 16.42 1.31
CA SER A 132 -3.65 17.49 1.43
C SER A 132 -2.25 16.99 1.84
N PHE A 133 -2.18 15.84 2.49
CA PHE A 133 -0.94 15.20 2.91
C PHE A 133 -0.38 14.22 1.87
N ALA A 134 -1.04 14.03 0.74
CA ALA A 134 -0.60 13.10 -0.29
C ALA A 134 0.68 13.60 -1.00
N ILE A 135 1.54 12.65 -1.31
CA ILE A 135 2.72 12.88 -2.14
C ILE A 135 2.26 12.88 -3.59
N ARG A 136 2.33 14.04 -4.24
CA ARG A 136 1.86 14.24 -5.62
C ARG A 136 2.98 14.30 -6.63
N ASN A 137 4.17 14.64 -6.18
CA ASN A 137 5.37 14.68 -7.00
C ASN A 137 6.54 14.18 -6.15
N HIS A 138 7.19 13.14 -6.62
CA HIS A 138 8.36 12.59 -5.95
C HIS A 138 9.58 12.79 -6.84
N SER A 139 10.60 13.52 -6.35
CA SER A 139 11.77 13.88 -7.12
C SER A 139 12.61 12.71 -7.64
N LEU A 140 12.45 11.54 -7.03
CA LEU A 140 13.11 10.31 -7.42
C LEU A 140 12.32 9.48 -8.43
N LEU A 141 11.06 9.85 -8.70
CA LEU A 141 10.19 9.16 -9.64
C LEU A 141 10.05 9.98 -10.92
N ARG A 142 9.80 9.30 -12.02
CA ARG A 142 9.45 9.98 -13.27
C ARG A 142 8.13 10.74 -13.08
N PRO A 143 7.92 11.85 -13.76
CA PRO A 143 6.65 12.59 -13.70
C PRO A 143 5.43 11.73 -14.05
N ARG A 144 5.64 10.75 -14.91
CA ARG A 144 4.61 9.80 -15.35
C ARG A 144 5.15 8.38 -15.23
N ILE A 145 4.47 7.54 -14.47
CA ILE A 145 4.86 6.16 -14.20
C ILE A 145 4.04 5.24 -15.09
N ASP A 146 4.70 4.36 -15.82
CA ASP A 146 4.03 3.48 -16.79
C ASP A 146 3.51 2.18 -16.17
N ALA A 147 4.03 1.79 -15.00
CA ALA A 147 3.60 0.58 -14.30
C ALA A 147 3.96 0.63 -12.81
N TYR A 148 3.33 -0.19 -11.99
CA TYR A 148 3.61 -0.28 -10.56
C TYR A 148 5.06 -0.66 -10.24
N GLN A 149 5.70 -1.45 -11.08
CA GLN A 149 7.10 -1.79 -10.91
C GLN A 149 8.04 -0.58 -10.93
N ASP A 150 7.61 0.54 -11.50
CA ASP A 150 8.37 1.79 -11.49
C ASP A 150 8.48 2.42 -10.10
N PHE A 151 7.68 1.95 -9.14
CA PHE A 151 7.75 2.32 -7.72
C PHE A 151 8.74 1.47 -6.93
N LEU A 152 9.20 0.36 -7.47
CA LEU A 152 10.14 -0.49 -6.77
C LEU A 152 11.55 0.10 -6.90
N PRO A 153 12.30 0.21 -5.78
CA PRO A 153 13.67 0.70 -5.80
C PRO A 153 14.62 -0.23 -6.55
#